data_e00556ba43111c01ef58d9e0e824c3d2
#
_entry.id   e00556ba43111c01ef58d9e0e824c3d2
#
_cell.length_a   1.000
_cell.length_b   1.000
_cell.length_c   1.000
_cell.angle_alpha   90.00
_cell.angle_beta   90.00
_cell.angle_gamma   90.00
#
_symmetry.space_group_name_H-M   'P 1'
#
loop_
_entity.id
_entity.type
_entity.pdbx_description
1 polymer ?
#
loop_
_entity_poly.entity_id
_entity_poly.type
_entity_poly.pdbx_seq_one_letter_code
_entity_poly.pdbx_strand_id
1 'polypeptide(L)'
;MMKDKNIGDVNFIDRNVLTAVLREAERRGLEVRFILMGGSLSEGLASSASDIDLVVVHDGERKSNNIVMIVEGVKVEATVFGQQDFSRIIGMGRQGAAGAAYFWQLDARRRLLFSRPIHGHDAYEAQFRQARLDDFVADLAEFQKSLAIKSFSDVKGAFDDALHEDDLRIRCRIHLEHSVDLLLSSLGDYYFREKYRMARIRRSLKGDCLALVEDSISALLSGRMPAGGGSTSLSAWSGQVFAYSSLCQYLAAFSDFWSGWLTVGDVERFLQKPVLESPVGIFLFDKDVLCQSRRAAFKIPTAFANAMALTLLGFSEVRVAEGIEAYARYESARGRDEVVPGNLLQRKLEEIMVKLGV
;
A
#
# COMPACT_ATOMS: atom_id res chain seq x y z
N MET A 1 28.23 -20.53 -13.70
CA MET A 1 27.24 -20.36 -14.78
C MET A 1 25.93 -20.95 -14.29
N MET A 2 25.19 -20.18 -13.47
CA MET A 2 23.85 -20.55 -13.01
C MET A 2 22.86 -20.26 -14.13
N LYS A 3 22.30 -21.32 -14.71
CA LYS A 3 21.23 -21.24 -15.70
C LYS A 3 19.95 -20.71 -15.05
N ASP A 4 19.22 -19.91 -15.82
CA ASP A 4 17.90 -19.38 -15.52
C ASP A 4 16.99 -20.42 -14.83
N LYS A 5 16.96 -20.41 -13.51
CA LYS A 5 16.00 -21.16 -12.73
C LYS A 5 14.82 -20.22 -12.44
N ASN A 6 13.66 -20.63 -12.89
CA ASN A 6 12.39 -19.95 -12.70
C ASN A 6 12.15 -19.75 -11.19
N ILE A 7 12.32 -18.53 -10.70
CA ILE A 7 12.27 -18.16 -9.26
C ILE A 7 10.85 -18.33 -8.66
N GLY A 8 9.86 -18.72 -9.48
CA GLY A 8 8.48 -18.94 -9.05
C GLY A 8 8.15 -20.36 -8.54
N ASP A 9 9.09 -21.28 -8.59
CA ASP A 9 8.82 -22.67 -8.22
C ASP A 9 9.22 -22.95 -6.77
N VAL A 10 8.27 -23.35 -5.93
CA VAL A 10 8.43 -23.67 -4.50
C VAL A 10 9.42 -24.81 -4.25
N ASN A 11 9.82 -25.53 -5.28
CA ASN A 11 10.87 -26.56 -5.26
C ASN A 11 12.29 -26.00 -5.08
N PHE A 12 12.44 -24.67 -4.91
CA PHE A 12 13.73 -23.98 -4.88
C PHE A 12 14.40 -23.96 -3.49
N ILE A 13 13.69 -24.28 -2.43
CA ILE A 13 14.39 -24.57 -1.17
C ILE A 13 14.94 -25.96 -1.27
N ASP A 14 16.21 -26.01 -1.66
CA ASP A 14 16.99 -27.22 -1.69
C ASP A 14 16.80 -27.96 -0.33
N ARG A 15 16.64 -29.28 -0.39
CA ARG A 15 16.63 -30.14 0.81
C ARG A 15 17.76 -29.80 1.77
N ASN A 16 18.86 -29.30 1.25
CA ASN A 16 20.04 -28.89 2.01
C ASN A 16 19.75 -27.71 2.95
N VAL A 17 19.00 -26.69 2.52
CA VAL A 17 18.63 -25.54 3.36
C VAL A 17 17.72 -25.99 4.50
N LEU A 18 16.66 -26.74 4.18
CA LEU A 18 15.74 -27.25 5.19
C LEU A 18 16.46 -28.16 6.19
N THR A 19 17.29 -29.06 5.71
CA THR A 19 18.08 -29.96 6.55
C THR A 19 19.05 -29.21 7.46
N ALA A 20 19.72 -28.18 6.94
CA ALA A 20 20.65 -27.36 7.73
C ALA A 20 19.93 -26.61 8.84
N VAL A 21 18.76 -26.02 8.55
CA VAL A 21 17.95 -25.30 9.55
C VAL A 21 17.42 -26.26 10.63
N LEU A 22 16.92 -27.43 10.26
CA LEU A 22 16.44 -28.43 11.21
C LEU A 22 17.58 -28.94 12.15
N ARG A 23 18.75 -29.21 11.59
CA ARG A 23 19.92 -29.59 12.41
C ARG A 23 20.35 -28.50 13.38
N GLU A 24 20.34 -27.25 12.95
CA GLU A 24 20.69 -26.12 13.82
C GLU A 24 19.62 -25.90 14.91
N ALA A 25 18.36 -26.09 14.60
CA ALA A 25 17.27 -26.03 15.56
C ALA A 25 17.42 -27.16 16.60
N GLU A 26 17.68 -28.39 16.16
CA GLU A 26 17.95 -29.54 17.04
C GLU A 26 19.15 -29.28 17.96
N ARG A 27 20.27 -28.75 17.42
CA ARG A 27 21.45 -28.37 18.18
C ARG A 27 21.16 -27.39 19.30
N ARG A 28 20.14 -26.52 19.09
CA ARG A 28 19.63 -25.55 20.09
C ARG A 28 18.57 -26.13 21.03
N GLY A 29 18.23 -27.40 20.88
CA GLY A 29 17.16 -28.03 21.65
C GLY A 29 15.77 -27.56 21.33
N LEU A 30 15.53 -27.08 20.10
CA LEU A 30 14.23 -26.64 19.64
C LEU A 30 13.45 -27.77 18.98
N GLU A 31 12.31 -28.11 19.53
CA GLU A 31 11.37 -29.09 18.94
C GLU A 31 10.52 -28.33 17.89
N VAL A 32 10.92 -28.44 16.61
CA VAL A 32 10.32 -27.69 15.50
C VAL A 32 8.98 -28.28 15.14
N ARG A 33 7.94 -27.45 15.16
CA ARG A 33 6.59 -27.82 14.71
C ARG A 33 6.40 -27.62 13.23
N PHE A 34 6.77 -26.45 12.74
CA PHE A 34 6.72 -26.12 11.32
C PHE A 34 7.72 -25.02 10.96
N ILE A 35 8.04 -24.96 9.67
CA ILE A 35 8.88 -23.90 9.09
C ILE A 35 8.11 -23.26 7.95
N LEU A 36 8.14 -21.92 7.91
CA LEU A 36 7.55 -21.12 6.85
C LEU A 36 8.65 -20.45 6.03
N MET A 37 8.43 -20.33 4.74
CA MET A 37 9.23 -19.49 3.85
C MET A 37 8.52 -18.15 3.67
N GLY A 38 9.21 -17.07 3.99
CA GLY A 38 8.75 -15.70 3.87
C GLY A 38 9.61 -14.85 2.95
N GLY A 39 9.53 -13.54 3.17
CA GLY A 39 10.36 -12.56 2.48
C GLY A 39 10.09 -12.44 0.99
N SER A 40 11.09 -11.94 0.26
CA SER A 40 10.97 -11.68 -1.17
C SER A 40 10.79 -12.93 -2.02
N LEU A 41 11.27 -14.08 -1.56
CA LEU A 41 11.11 -15.37 -2.24
C LEU A 41 9.64 -15.81 -2.30
N SER A 42 8.93 -15.78 -1.17
CA SER A 42 7.52 -16.17 -1.11
C SER A 42 6.63 -15.24 -1.93
N GLU A 43 7.09 -14.00 -2.15
CA GLU A 43 6.37 -12.96 -2.87
C GLU A 43 6.69 -12.89 -4.38
N GLY A 44 7.61 -13.71 -4.87
CA GLY A 44 8.07 -13.65 -6.26
C GLY A 44 8.84 -12.38 -6.60
N LEU A 45 9.42 -11.72 -5.60
CA LEU A 45 10.19 -10.47 -5.73
C LEU A 45 11.70 -10.67 -5.53
N ALA A 46 12.15 -11.91 -5.30
CA ALA A 46 13.54 -12.22 -5.06
C ALA A 46 14.41 -12.01 -6.31
N SER A 47 15.65 -11.60 -6.08
CA SER A 47 16.73 -11.62 -7.06
C SER A 47 17.70 -12.75 -6.77
N SER A 48 18.66 -13.00 -7.67
CA SER A 48 19.73 -13.99 -7.47
C SER A 48 20.62 -13.73 -6.25
N ALA A 49 20.60 -12.49 -5.73
CA ALA A 49 21.34 -12.06 -4.55
C ALA A 49 20.47 -11.98 -3.27
N SER A 50 19.20 -12.42 -3.36
CA SER A 50 18.32 -12.39 -2.20
C SER A 50 18.68 -13.49 -1.21
N ASP A 51 18.64 -13.15 0.09
CA ASP A 51 18.68 -14.11 1.18
C ASP A 51 17.40 -14.93 1.26
N ILE A 52 17.46 -16.04 1.95
CA ILE A 52 16.32 -16.91 2.25
C ILE A 52 15.80 -16.56 3.63
N ASP A 53 14.62 -15.93 3.66
CA ASP A 53 13.92 -15.59 4.90
C ASP A 53 13.00 -16.74 5.33
N LEU A 54 13.27 -17.30 6.50
CA LEU A 54 12.46 -18.36 7.09
C LEU A 54 11.84 -17.92 8.41
N VAL A 55 10.79 -18.61 8.81
CA VAL A 55 10.23 -18.57 10.15
C VAL A 55 10.20 -19.98 10.69
N VAL A 56 10.84 -20.20 11.82
CA VAL A 56 10.82 -21.48 12.55
C VAL A 56 9.91 -21.33 13.75
N VAL A 57 8.91 -22.19 13.87
CA VAL A 57 8.02 -22.25 15.04
C VAL A 57 8.25 -23.55 15.79
N HIS A 58 8.51 -23.45 17.09
CA HIS A 58 8.82 -24.58 17.98
C HIS A 58 7.83 -24.65 19.15
N ASP A 59 7.79 -25.77 19.83
CA ASP A 59 6.83 -26.03 20.92
C ASP A 59 7.04 -25.19 22.18
N GLY A 60 8.19 -24.52 22.34
CA GLY A 60 8.46 -23.64 23.48
C GLY A 60 7.58 -22.41 23.53
N GLU A 61 7.52 -21.79 24.70
CA GLU A 61 6.67 -20.61 24.95
C GLU A 61 7.27 -19.32 24.41
N ARG A 62 8.59 -19.21 24.33
CA ARG A 62 9.29 -17.93 24.09
C ARG A 62 9.99 -17.89 22.74
N LYS A 63 10.12 -16.67 22.21
CA LYS A 63 10.98 -16.37 21.07
C LYS A 63 12.43 -16.73 21.41
N SER A 64 13.07 -17.50 20.53
CA SER A 64 14.49 -17.82 20.60
C SER A 64 15.32 -16.86 19.72
N ASN A 65 16.64 -16.92 19.84
CA ASN A 65 17.53 -16.17 18.95
C ASN A 65 17.38 -16.63 17.49
N ASN A 66 17.45 -15.70 16.57
CA ASN A 66 17.40 -16.01 15.14
C ASN A 66 18.53 -16.99 14.75
N ILE A 67 18.24 -17.83 13.76
CA ILE A 67 19.22 -18.69 13.11
C ILE A 67 19.73 -17.95 11.88
N VAL A 68 21.04 -17.72 11.79
CA VAL A 68 21.67 -17.12 10.62
C VAL A 68 22.80 -18.05 10.19
N MET A 69 22.78 -18.46 8.92
CA MET A 69 23.79 -19.36 8.36
C MET A 69 24.03 -19.10 6.88
N ILE A 70 25.10 -19.65 6.37
CA ILE A 70 25.36 -19.72 4.93
C ILE A 70 25.23 -21.18 4.50
N VAL A 71 24.34 -21.45 3.56
CA VAL A 71 24.14 -22.78 2.98
C VAL A 71 24.39 -22.68 1.48
N GLU A 72 25.39 -23.39 0.98
CA GLU A 72 25.80 -23.37 -0.44
C GLU A 72 26.02 -21.97 -1.01
N GLY A 73 26.58 -21.07 -0.20
CA GLY A 73 26.85 -19.69 -0.60
C GLY A 73 25.65 -18.74 -0.50
N VAL A 74 24.48 -19.22 -0.08
CA VAL A 74 23.28 -18.40 0.12
C VAL A 74 23.09 -18.12 1.61
N LYS A 75 22.83 -16.86 1.96
CA LYS A 75 22.48 -16.48 3.33
C LYS A 75 21.06 -16.95 3.63
N VAL A 76 20.92 -17.69 4.73
CA VAL A 76 19.64 -18.12 5.29
C VAL A 76 19.45 -17.44 6.64
N GLU A 77 18.34 -16.76 6.81
CA GLU A 77 17.95 -16.10 8.05
C GLU A 77 16.59 -16.63 8.52
N ALA A 78 16.56 -17.35 9.64
CA ALA A 78 15.33 -17.86 10.21
C ALA A 78 15.00 -17.12 11.51
N THR A 79 13.86 -16.44 11.53
CA THR A 79 13.29 -15.87 12.75
C THR A 79 12.61 -17.00 13.53
N VAL A 80 12.94 -17.15 14.81
CA VAL A 80 12.47 -18.26 15.65
C VAL A 80 11.39 -17.78 16.61
N PHE A 81 10.22 -18.40 16.56
CA PHE A 81 9.08 -18.10 17.45
C PHE A 81 8.70 -19.34 18.26
N GLY A 82 8.36 -19.14 19.53
CA GLY A 82 7.58 -20.13 20.27
C GLY A 82 6.14 -20.19 19.75
N GLN A 83 5.49 -21.34 19.89
CA GLN A 83 4.12 -21.55 19.44
C GLN A 83 3.14 -20.52 20.01
N GLN A 84 3.28 -20.16 21.28
CA GLN A 84 2.40 -19.18 21.92
C GLN A 84 2.57 -17.78 21.33
N ASP A 85 3.81 -17.35 21.07
CA ASP A 85 4.07 -16.07 20.42
C ASP A 85 3.52 -16.03 18.99
N PHE A 86 3.70 -17.13 18.24
CA PHE A 86 3.12 -17.26 16.90
C PHE A 86 1.59 -17.11 16.95
N SER A 87 0.92 -17.93 17.79
CA SER A 87 -0.55 -17.91 17.92
C SER A 87 -1.06 -16.53 18.34
N ARG A 88 -0.38 -15.89 19.29
CA ARG A 88 -0.72 -14.55 19.75
C ARG A 88 -0.62 -13.52 18.62
N ILE A 89 0.44 -13.56 17.81
CA ILE A 89 0.67 -12.59 16.73
C ILE A 89 -0.34 -12.77 15.59
N ILE A 90 -0.60 -14.00 15.14
CA ILE A 90 -1.57 -14.23 14.03
C ILE A 90 -3.02 -14.00 14.47
N GLY A 91 -3.33 -14.26 15.75
CA GLY A 91 -4.65 -14.05 16.35
C GLY A 91 -4.89 -12.64 16.86
N MET A 92 -3.95 -11.72 16.69
CA MET A 92 -4.13 -10.31 17.11
C MET A 92 -5.32 -9.69 16.38
N GLY A 93 -6.25 -9.16 17.17
CA GLY A 93 -7.33 -8.32 16.67
C GLY A 93 -6.84 -6.95 16.20
N ARG A 94 -7.78 -6.12 15.78
CA ARG A 94 -7.51 -4.75 15.33
C ARG A 94 -6.82 -3.92 16.41
N GLN A 95 -5.67 -3.33 16.08
CA GLN A 95 -4.85 -2.58 17.02
C GLN A 95 -5.00 -1.05 16.90
N GLY A 96 -5.46 -0.58 15.74
CA GLY A 96 -5.48 0.86 15.42
C GLY A 96 -4.08 1.45 15.21
N ALA A 97 -3.99 2.69 14.76
CA ALA A 97 -2.73 3.34 14.42
C ALA A 97 -2.05 3.93 15.67
N ALA A 98 -1.02 3.29 16.23
CA ALA A 98 -0.30 3.77 17.42
C ALA A 98 1.24 3.70 17.30
N GLY A 99 1.84 4.47 16.38
CA GLY A 99 3.28 4.77 16.43
C GLY A 99 4.26 3.69 15.93
N ALA A 100 5.57 3.86 16.19
CA ALA A 100 6.66 3.03 15.67
C ALA A 100 6.61 1.56 16.13
N ALA A 101 6.10 1.26 17.32
CA ALA A 101 5.89 -0.11 17.79
C ALA A 101 4.92 -0.87 16.90
N TYR A 102 3.98 -0.16 16.31
CA TYR A 102 2.98 -0.68 15.40
C TYR A 102 3.56 -1.21 14.07
N PHE A 103 4.56 -0.53 13.50
CA PHE A 103 5.24 -1.01 12.29
C PHE A 103 5.85 -2.41 12.48
N TRP A 104 6.54 -2.64 13.59
CA TRP A 104 7.15 -3.94 13.88
C TRP A 104 6.12 -5.05 14.08
N GLN A 105 5.00 -4.72 14.69
CA GLN A 105 3.90 -5.66 14.86
C GLN A 105 3.26 -6.02 13.51
N LEU A 106 3.01 -5.04 12.65
CA LEU A 106 2.51 -5.25 11.29
C LEU A 106 3.46 -6.11 10.47
N ASP A 107 4.78 -5.83 10.51
CA ASP A 107 5.75 -6.63 9.77
C ASP A 107 5.83 -8.07 10.28
N ALA A 108 5.78 -8.27 11.59
CA ALA A 108 5.72 -9.61 12.18
C ALA A 108 4.45 -10.36 11.75
N ARG A 109 3.28 -9.72 11.86
CA ARG A 109 2.01 -10.31 11.40
C ARG A 109 2.06 -10.66 9.92
N ARG A 110 2.51 -9.73 9.07
CA ARG A 110 2.66 -9.97 7.64
C ARG A 110 3.56 -11.20 7.36
N ARG A 111 4.73 -11.26 7.98
CA ARG A 111 5.65 -12.40 7.81
C ARG A 111 4.99 -13.72 8.16
N LEU A 112 4.18 -13.77 9.22
CA LEU A 112 3.53 -15.00 9.66
C LEU A 112 2.29 -15.33 8.84
N LEU A 113 1.50 -14.35 8.44
CA LEU A 113 0.25 -14.54 7.70
C LEU A 113 0.45 -14.86 6.21
N PHE A 114 1.51 -14.36 5.59
CA PHE A 114 1.75 -14.49 4.14
C PHE A 114 2.98 -15.34 3.80
N SER A 115 3.60 -15.99 4.78
CA SER A 115 4.63 -16.99 4.53
C SER A 115 4.02 -18.35 4.20
N ARG A 116 4.73 -19.12 3.39
CA ARG A 116 4.28 -20.45 2.94
C ARG A 116 4.91 -21.56 3.78
N PRO A 117 4.15 -22.57 4.23
CA PRO A 117 4.72 -23.70 4.94
C PRO A 117 5.60 -24.52 4.00
N ILE A 118 6.80 -24.89 4.48
CA ILE A 118 7.76 -25.77 3.80
C ILE A 118 8.07 -27.02 4.62
N HIS A 119 7.64 -27.04 5.89
CA HIS A 119 7.73 -28.16 6.80
C HIS A 119 6.61 -28.07 7.83
N GLY A 120 6.04 -29.21 8.24
CA GLY A 120 4.98 -29.28 9.27
C GLY A 120 3.64 -28.67 8.83
N HIS A 121 3.19 -28.93 7.60
CA HIS A 121 1.99 -28.34 6.99
C HIS A 121 0.73 -28.47 7.85
N ASP A 122 0.43 -29.68 8.36
CA ASP A 122 -0.79 -29.92 9.15
C ASP A 122 -0.78 -29.11 10.46
N ALA A 123 0.37 -29.00 11.10
CA ALA A 123 0.53 -28.22 12.32
C ALA A 123 0.36 -26.71 12.05
N TYR A 124 0.86 -26.23 10.90
CA TYR A 124 0.65 -24.86 10.45
C TYR A 124 -0.83 -24.57 10.16
N GLU A 125 -1.50 -25.43 9.37
CA GLU A 125 -2.91 -25.23 9.02
C GLU A 125 -3.82 -25.20 10.26
N ALA A 126 -3.59 -26.08 11.21
CA ALA A 126 -4.33 -26.10 12.46
C ALA A 126 -4.20 -24.77 13.23
N GLN A 127 -3.00 -24.18 13.26
CA GLN A 127 -2.74 -22.89 13.89
C GLN A 127 -3.31 -21.73 13.07
N PHE A 128 -3.18 -21.77 11.74
CA PHE A 128 -3.59 -20.69 10.84
C PHE A 128 -5.10 -20.45 10.82
N ARG A 129 -5.92 -21.44 11.21
CA ARG A 129 -7.38 -21.26 11.42
C ARG A 129 -7.73 -20.15 12.40
N GLN A 130 -6.80 -19.77 13.28
CA GLN A 130 -6.95 -18.67 14.24
C GLN A 130 -6.50 -17.32 13.69
N ALA A 131 -6.00 -17.27 12.45
CA ALA A 131 -5.49 -16.05 11.84
C ALA A 131 -6.60 -15.03 11.61
N ARG A 132 -6.31 -13.77 11.92
CA ARG A 132 -7.24 -12.63 11.75
C ARG A 132 -6.76 -11.76 10.60
N LEU A 133 -6.96 -12.26 9.38
CA LEU A 133 -6.53 -11.58 8.15
C LEU A 133 -7.22 -10.24 7.95
N ASP A 134 -8.53 -10.18 8.15
CA ASP A 134 -9.30 -8.93 7.96
C ASP A 134 -8.86 -7.84 8.91
N ASP A 135 -8.55 -8.19 10.17
CA ASP A 135 -8.02 -7.23 11.13
C ASP A 135 -6.62 -6.75 10.75
N PHE A 136 -5.79 -7.64 10.19
CA PHE A 136 -4.47 -7.24 9.67
C PHE A 136 -4.60 -6.28 8.48
N VAL A 137 -5.48 -6.58 7.54
CA VAL A 137 -5.73 -5.74 6.34
C VAL A 137 -6.23 -4.36 6.76
N ALA A 138 -7.19 -4.31 7.69
CA ALA A 138 -7.69 -3.04 8.23
C ALA A 138 -6.60 -2.23 8.94
N ASP A 139 -5.78 -2.88 9.77
CA ASP A 139 -4.66 -2.24 10.44
C ASP A 139 -3.61 -1.71 9.47
N LEU A 140 -3.29 -2.47 8.41
CA LEU A 140 -2.34 -2.05 7.38
C LEU A 140 -2.86 -0.83 6.61
N ALA A 141 -4.13 -0.83 6.22
CA ALA A 141 -4.76 0.29 5.54
C ALA A 141 -4.72 1.56 6.40
N GLU A 142 -5.04 1.46 7.70
CA GLU A 142 -4.93 2.58 8.65
C GLU A 142 -3.49 3.07 8.81
N PHE A 143 -2.53 2.17 8.86
CA PHE A 143 -1.10 2.52 8.94
C PHE A 143 -0.64 3.28 7.69
N GLN A 144 -0.92 2.77 6.50
CA GLN A 144 -0.54 3.43 5.24
C GLN A 144 -1.23 4.79 5.09
N LYS A 145 -2.50 4.88 5.45
CA LYS A 145 -3.24 6.15 5.49
C LYS A 145 -2.58 7.17 6.43
N SER A 146 -2.17 6.74 7.62
CA SER A 146 -1.49 7.61 8.57
C SER A 146 -0.17 8.17 8.04
N LEU A 147 0.60 7.34 7.32
CA LEU A 147 1.84 7.78 6.66
C LEU A 147 1.57 8.78 5.52
N ALA A 148 0.55 8.53 4.71
CA ALA A 148 0.17 9.44 3.63
C ALA A 148 -0.32 10.80 4.16
N ILE A 149 -1.10 10.83 5.25
CA ILE A 149 -1.52 12.06 5.93
C ILE A 149 -0.32 12.81 6.51
N LYS A 150 0.58 12.10 7.19
CA LYS A 150 1.79 12.71 7.76
C LYS A 150 2.65 13.34 6.67
N SER A 151 2.95 12.60 5.60
CA SER A 151 3.76 13.10 4.50
C SER A 151 3.08 14.27 3.76
N PHE A 152 1.75 14.31 3.68
CA PHE A 152 1.01 15.47 3.19
C PHE A 152 1.29 16.72 4.05
N SER A 153 1.26 16.58 5.38
CA SER A 153 1.54 17.67 6.30
C SER A 153 2.99 18.17 6.17
N ASP A 154 3.94 17.23 5.97
CA ASP A 154 5.36 17.56 5.75
C ASP A 154 5.57 18.33 4.44
N VAL A 155 4.88 17.96 3.36
CA VAL A 155 4.91 18.69 2.09
C VAL A 155 4.28 20.07 2.23
N LYS A 156 3.12 20.17 2.89
CA LYS A 156 2.46 21.45 3.17
C LYS A 156 3.40 22.40 3.92
N GLY A 157 4.04 21.93 5.00
CA GLY A 157 5.00 22.71 5.76
C GLY A 157 6.16 23.18 4.91
N ALA A 158 6.70 22.30 4.05
CA ALA A 158 7.80 22.65 3.15
C ALA A 158 7.46 23.81 2.19
N PHE A 159 6.22 23.86 1.70
CA PHE A 159 5.74 24.96 0.88
C PHE A 159 5.52 26.24 1.67
N ASP A 160 4.98 26.15 2.88
CA ASP A 160 4.69 27.31 3.71
C ASP A 160 5.99 27.96 4.25
N ASP A 161 7.02 27.16 4.52
CA ASP A 161 8.31 27.59 5.04
C ASP A 161 9.32 27.99 3.94
N ALA A 162 8.93 27.92 2.65
CA ALA A 162 9.79 28.17 1.49
C ALA A 162 11.14 27.45 1.56
N LEU A 163 11.11 26.15 1.88
CA LEU A 163 12.31 25.33 2.03
C LEU A 163 13.11 25.23 0.73
N HIS A 164 14.39 24.84 0.88
CA HIS A 164 15.28 24.58 -0.25
C HIS A 164 14.66 23.55 -1.23
N GLU A 165 14.94 23.72 -2.53
CA GLU A 165 14.37 22.86 -3.59
C GLU A 165 14.58 21.36 -3.36
N ASP A 166 15.75 20.96 -2.88
CA ASP A 166 16.06 19.55 -2.63
C ASP A 166 15.22 18.96 -1.50
N ASP A 167 14.99 19.73 -0.43
CA ASP A 167 14.12 19.31 0.67
C ASP A 167 12.68 19.14 0.20
N LEU A 168 12.20 20.06 -0.63
CA LEU A 168 10.88 19.98 -1.23
C LEU A 168 10.75 18.74 -2.14
N ARG A 169 11.77 18.47 -2.99
CA ARG A 169 11.80 17.26 -3.84
C ARG A 169 11.72 15.98 -3.02
N ILE A 170 12.49 15.89 -1.94
CA ILE A 170 12.48 14.72 -1.05
C ILE A 170 11.11 14.52 -0.44
N ARG A 171 10.51 15.57 0.11
CA ARG A 171 9.18 15.48 0.77
C ARG A 171 8.06 15.15 -0.23
N CYS A 172 8.06 15.76 -1.41
CA CYS A 172 7.14 15.43 -2.48
C CYS A 172 7.26 13.96 -2.90
N ARG A 173 8.48 13.45 -3.07
CA ARG A 173 8.71 12.05 -3.40
C ARG A 173 8.20 11.11 -2.31
N ILE A 174 8.49 11.38 -1.03
CA ILE A 174 8.01 10.59 0.11
C ILE A 174 6.48 10.59 0.15
N HIS A 175 5.83 11.73 -0.15
CA HIS A 175 4.37 11.82 -0.22
C HIS A 175 3.79 10.95 -1.32
N LEU A 176 4.37 10.96 -2.52
CA LEU A 176 3.96 10.06 -3.60
C LEU A 176 4.17 8.60 -3.21
N GLU A 177 5.31 8.26 -2.61
CA GLU A 177 5.61 6.91 -2.14
C GLU A 177 4.56 6.37 -1.17
N HIS A 178 4.16 7.17 -0.17
CA HIS A 178 3.13 6.79 0.79
C HIS A 178 1.73 6.70 0.14
N SER A 179 1.41 7.59 -0.80
CA SER A 179 0.14 7.55 -1.53
C SER A 179 0.04 6.32 -2.43
N VAL A 180 1.14 5.91 -3.06
CA VAL A 180 1.25 4.67 -3.84
C VAL A 180 1.13 3.45 -2.92
N ASP A 181 1.82 3.41 -1.79
CA ASP A 181 1.73 2.29 -0.85
C ASP A 181 0.31 2.14 -0.28
N LEU A 182 -0.41 3.25 -0.06
CA LEU A 182 -1.82 3.24 0.30
C LEU A 182 -2.68 2.60 -0.80
N LEU A 183 -2.48 3.00 -2.06
CA LEU A 183 -3.17 2.40 -3.21
C LEU A 183 -2.87 0.90 -3.33
N LEU A 184 -1.59 0.51 -3.29
CA LEU A 184 -1.21 -0.89 -3.40
C LEU A 184 -1.85 -1.75 -2.32
N SER A 185 -1.91 -1.24 -1.08
CA SER A 185 -2.57 -1.94 0.03
C SER A 185 -4.08 -2.08 -0.20
N SER A 186 -4.75 -1.07 -0.76
CA SER A 186 -6.18 -1.15 -1.10
C SER A 186 -6.47 -2.14 -2.24
N LEU A 187 -5.48 -2.42 -3.09
CA LEU A 187 -5.54 -3.42 -4.15
C LEU A 187 -5.13 -4.84 -3.69
N GLY A 188 -4.90 -5.02 -2.40
CA GLY A 188 -4.55 -6.32 -1.82
C GLY A 188 -3.06 -6.67 -1.85
N ASP A 189 -2.17 -5.71 -2.12
CA ASP A 189 -0.73 -5.92 -1.99
C ASP A 189 -0.27 -5.61 -0.57
N TYR A 190 -0.07 -6.64 0.23
CA TYR A 190 0.30 -6.52 1.65
C TYR A 190 1.79 -6.54 1.91
N TYR A 191 2.62 -6.59 0.86
CA TYR A 191 4.08 -6.60 0.98
C TYR A 191 4.66 -5.19 0.98
N PHE A 192 4.62 -4.49 2.11
CA PHE A 192 4.95 -3.07 2.23
C PHE A 192 6.45 -2.75 2.41
N ARG A 193 7.37 -3.55 1.80
CA ARG A 193 8.81 -3.26 1.81
C ARG A 193 9.18 -2.28 0.70
N GLU A 194 9.73 -1.14 1.08
CA GLU A 194 10.07 -0.01 0.19
C GLU A 194 11.00 -0.40 -0.96
N LYS A 195 12.03 -1.21 -0.68
CA LYS A 195 13.00 -1.64 -1.71
C LYS A 195 12.38 -2.38 -2.90
N TYR A 196 11.16 -2.90 -2.75
CA TYR A 196 10.44 -3.61 -3.80
C TYR A 196 9.27 -2.81 -4.39
N ARG A 197 9.10 -1.53 -4.03
CA ARG A 197 7.95 -0.72 -4.45
C ARG A 197 7.72 -0.76 -5.96
N MET A 198 8.77 -0.59 -6.77
CA MET A 198 8.63 -0.63 -8.22
C MET A 198 8.15 -1.98 -8.74
N ALA A 199 8.61 -3.09 -8.19
CA ALA A 199 8.13 -4.41 -8.56
C ALA A 199 6.67 -4.65 -8.11
N ARG A 200 6.31 -4.13 -6.95
CA ARG A 200 4.93 -4.16 -6.42
C ARG A 200 3.98 -3.36 -7.31
N ILE A 201 4.38 -2.17 -7.73
CA ILE A 201 3.62 -1.34 -8.69
C ILE A 201 3.31 -2.17 -9.95
N ARG A 202 4.32 -2.75 -10.58
CA ARG A 202 4.15 -3.55 -11.82
C ARG A 202 3.25 -4.77 -11.65
N ARG A 203 3.28 -5.43 -10.49
CA ARG A 203 2.43 -6.60 -10.25
C ARG A 203 0.99 -6.24 -9.90
N SER A 204 0.75 -5.10 -9.27
CA SER A 204 -0.54 -4.72 -8.69
C SER A 204 -1.34 -3.78 -9.58
N LEU A 205 -0.68 -2.86 -10.29
CA LEU A 205 -1.33 -1.94 -11.21
C LEU A 205 -1.55 -2.62 -12.57
N LYS A 206 -2.51 -3.53 -12.63
CA LYS A 206 -2.88 -4.28 -13.83
C LYS A 206 -4.22 -3.81 -14.37
N GLY A 207 -4.42 -4.04 -15.67
CA GLY A 207 -5.59 -3.56 -16.40
C GLY A 207 -5.35 -2.20 -17.03
N ASP A 208 -6.12 -1.90 -18.06
CA ASP A 208 -5.84 -0.80 -19.00
C ASP A 208 -5.68 0.56 -18.30
N CYS A 209 -6.56 0.89 -17.36
CA CYS A 209 -6.49 2.16 -16.62
C CYS A 209 -5.25 2.26 -15.71
N LEU A 210 -4.91 1.20 -15.02
CA LEU A 210 -3.80 1.21 -14.05
C LEU A 210 -2.44 1.14 -14.72
N ALA A 211 -2.33 0.48 -15.86
CA ALA A 211 -1.09 0.43 -16.64
C ALA A 211 -0.66 1.84 -17.10
N LEU A 212 -1.60 2.69 -17.49
CA LEU A 212 -1.30 4.09 -17.85
C LEU A 212 -0.73 4.89 -16.67
N VAL A 213 -1.19 4.60 -15.46
CA VAL A 213 -0.73 5.27 -14.23
C VAL A 213 0.65 4.74 -13.80
N GLU A 214 0.96 3.46 -14.08
CA GLU A 214 2.22 2.81 -13.70
C GLU A 214 3.44 3.55 -14.22
N ASP A 215 3.50 3.80 -15.52
CA ASP A 215 4.65 4.44 -16.18
C ASP A 215 4.89 5.84 -15.62
N SER A 216 3.83 6.60 -15.41
CA SER A 216 3.91 7.96 -14.87
C SER A 216 4.38 7.98 -13.42
N ILE A 217 3.84 7.11 -12.57
CA ILE A 217 4.29 6.96 -11.18
C ILE A 217 5.77 6.55 -11.15
N SER A 218 6.14 5.59 -11.99
CA SER A 218 7.52 5.11 -12.10
C SER A 218 8.49 6.22 -12.50
N ALA A 219 8.09 7.08 -13.45
CA ALA A 219 8.88 8.24 -13.84
C ALA A 219 9.03 9.23 -12.68
N LEU A 220 7.94 9.61 -12.01
CA LEU A 220 7.96 10.57 -10.91
C LEU A 220 8.78 10.08 -9.70
N LEU A 221 8.64 8.80 -9.33
CA LEU A 221 9.44 8.19 -8.25
C LEU A 221 10.94 8.16 -8.58
N SER A 222 11.28 8.11 -9.87
CA SER A 222 12.66 8.22 -10.37
C SER A 222 13.13 9.67 -10.53
N GLY A 223 12.33 10.67 -10.13
CA GLY A 223 12.64 12.10 -10.28
C GLY A 223 12.49 12.62 -11.71
N ARG A 224 11.88 11.86 -12.61
CA ARG A 224 11.67 12.23 -14.02
C ARG A 224 10.24 12.73 -14.23
N MET A 225 10.05 13.52 -15.30
CA MET A 225 8.71 13.87 -15.76
C MET A 225 8.09 12.67 -16.52
N PRO A 226 6.78 12.43 -16.38
CA PRO A 226 6.07 11.49 -17.25
C PRO A 226 6.16 11.87 -18.72
N ALA A 227 5.97 10.91 -19.63
CA ALA A 227 5.92 11.16 -21.06
C ALA A 227 4.79 12.17 -21.37
N GLY A 228 5.09 13.20 -22.17
CA GLY A 228 4.16 14.31 -22.46
C GLY A 228 4.15 15.43 -21.42
N GLY A 229 4.84 15.30 -20.29
CA GLY A 229 5.05 16.38 -19.34
C GLY A 229 5.97 17.46 -19.91
N GLY A 230 5.52 18.73 -19.90
CA GLY A 230 6.23 19.84 -20.57
C GLY A 230 7.53 20.25 -19.86
N SER A 231 7.47 21.20 -18.95
CA SER A 231 8.64 21.75 -18.25
C SER A 231 9.23 20.77 -17.24
N THR A 232 10.58 20.71 -17.15
CA THR A 232 11.31 19.97 -16.11
C THR A 232 11.53 20.81 -14.83
N SER A 233 10.88 21.96 -14.70
CA SER A 233 10.98 22.81 -13.51
C SER A 233 10.47 22.07 -12.26
N LEU A 234 10.99 22.44 -11.09
CA LEU A 234 10.54 21.89 -9.81
C LEU A 234 9.01 22.06 -9.63
N SER A 235 8.48 23.23 -9.99
CA SER A 235 7.05 23.52 -9.90
C SER A 235 6.22 22.57 -10.77
N ALA A 236 6.63 22.32 -12.00
CA ALA A 236 5.94 21.39 -12.90
C ALA A 236 6.02 19.95 -12.36
N TRP A 237 7.20 19.52 -11.90
CA TRP A 237 7.39 18.18 -11.34
C TRP A 237 6.57 17.98 -10.05
N SER A 238 6.66 18.91 -9.10
CA SER A 238 5.91 18.81 -7.84
C SER A 238 4.40 18.81 -8.07
N GLY A 239 3.93 19.59 -9.01
CA GLY A 239 2.52 19.61 -9.37
C GLY A 239 2.03 18.28 -9.98
N GLN A 240 2.86 17.60 -10.78
CA GLN A 240 2.57 16.23 -11.22
C GLN A 240 2.56 15.26 -10.03
N VAL A 241 3.54 15.36 -9.12
CA VAL A 241 3.55 14.55 -7.89
C VAL A 241 2.26 14.72 -7.11
N PHE A 242 1.76 15.95 -6.94
CA PHE A 242 0.50 16.19 -6.22
C PHE A 242 -0.69 15.57 -6.93
N ALA A 243 -0.80 15.75 -8.25
CA ALA A 243 -1.89 15.17 -9.03
C ALA A 243 -1.92 13.64 -8.90
N TYR A 244 -0.77 12.99 -9.06
CA TYR A 244 -0.68 11.54 -8.94
C TYR A 244 -0.85 11.02 -7.51
N SER A 245 -0.38 11.76 -6.50
CA SER A 245 -0.64 11.41 -5.10
C SER A 245 -2.14 11.47 -4.78
N SER A 246 -2.83 12.54 -5.22
CA SER A 246 -4.29 12.67 -5.05
C SER A 246 -5.05 11.59 -5.81
N LEU A 247 -4.61 11.23 -7.02
CA LEU A 247 -5.19 10.11 -7.77
C LEU A 247 -5.03 8.78 -7.03
N CYS A 248 -3.83 8.47 -6.53
CA CYS A 248 -3.60 7.24 -5.75
C CYS A 248 -4.46 7.19 -4.50
N GLN A 249 -4.61 8.30 -3.79
CA GLN A 249 -5.45 8.39 -2.61
C GLN A 249 -6.95 8.25 -2.94
N TYR A 250 -7.39 8.84 -4.05
CA TYR A 250 -8.75 8.66 -4.56
C TYR A 250 -9.02 7.19 -4.92
N LEU A 251 -8.14 6.58 -5.70
CA LEU A 251 -8.26 5.18 -6.08
C LEU A 251 -8.24 4.26 -4.87
N ALA A 252 -7.46 4.58 -3.84
CA ALA A 252 -7.44 3.82 -2.59
C ALA A 252 -8.73 3.99 -1.78
N ALA A 253 -9.25 5.22 -1.68
CA ALA A 253 -10.47 5.53 -0.91
C ALA A 253 -11.73 4.91 -1.52
N PHE A 254 -11.78 4.77 -2.84
CA PHE A 254 -12.94 4.30 -3.59
C PHE A 254 -12.64 3.04 -4.40
N SER A 255 -11.71 2.18 -3.93
CA SER A 255 -11.20 1.01 -4.66
C SER A 255 -12.30 0.08 -5.16
N ASP A 256 -13.32 -0.17 -4.36
CA ASP A 256 -14.44 -1.04 -4.71
C ASP A 256 -15.37 -0.43 -5.78
N PHE A 257 -15.35 0.89 -5.94
CA PHE A 257 -16.24 1.62 -6.83
C PHE A 257 -15.62 1.88 -8.20
N TRP A 258 -14.43 2.47 -8.25
CA TRP A 258 -13.85 2.97 -9.50
C TRP A 258 -13.53 1.87 -10.52
N SER A 259 -13.23 0.64 -10.07
CA SER A 259 -12.87 -0.48 -10.95
C SER A 259 -13.97 -0.82 -11.98
N GLY A 260 -15.23 -0.48 -11.68
CA GLY A 260 -16.34 -0.67 -12.60
C GLY A 260 -16.79 0.59 -13.34
N TRP A 261 -16.21 1.75 -13.03
CA TRP A 261 -16.70 3.04 -13.53
C TRP A 261 -15.66 3.84 -14.33
N LEU A 262 -14.38 3.89 -13.90
CA LEU A 262 -13.33 4.59 -14.62
C LEU A 262 -12.99 3.88 -15.94
N THR A 263 -12.87 4.68 -16.99
CA THR A 263 -12.45 4.21 -18.32
C THR A 263 -11.00 4.61 -18.61
N VAL A 264 -10.39 3.93 -19.57
CA VAL A 264 -9.06 4.31 -20.10
C VAL A 264 -9.04 5.78 -20.54
N GLY A 265 -10.07 6.21 -21.27
CA GLY A 265 -10.16 7.61 -21.73
C GLY A 265 -10.30 8.65 -20.60
N ASP A 266 -10.81 8.26 -19.43
CA ASP A 266 -10.84 9.13 -18.26
C ASP A 266 -9.43 9.32 -17.69
N VAL A 267 -8.68 8.24 -17.57
CA VAL A 267 -7.29 8.26 -17.09
C VAL A 267 -6.40 9.00 -18.08
N GLU A 268 -6.52 8.74 -19.39
CA GLU A 268 -5.79 9.47 -20.43
C GLU A 268 -6.02 10.98 -20.36
N ARG A 269 -7.28 11.41 -20.19
CA ARG A 269 -7.60 12.85 -20.01
C ARG A 269 -6.96 13.42 -18.74
N PHE A 270 -6.98 12.69 -17.65
CA PHE A 270 -6.28 13.08 -16.42
C PHE A 270 -4.78 13.28 -16.70
N LEU A 271 -4.14 12.33 -17.41
CA LEU A 271 -2.71 12.37 -17.71
C LEU A 271 -2.31 13.54 -18.64
N GLN A 272 -3.23 14.04 -19.45
CA GLN A 272 -3.01 15.18 -20.36
C GLN A 272 -3.20 16.55 -19.71
N LYS A 273 -3.85 16.61 -18.55
CA LYS A 273 -4.10 17.87 -17.85
C LYS A 273 -2.92 18.26 -16.94
N PRO A 274 -2.61 19.54 -16.86
CA PRO A 274 -1.59 19.95 -15.93
C PRO A 274 -2.10 19.87 -14.48
N VAL A 275 -1.33 19.34 -13.64
CA VAL A 275 -0.74 19.84 -12.42
C VAL A 275 -1.70 20.55 -11.46
N LEU A 276 -1.89 19.95 -10.32
CA LEU A 276 -2.36 20.69 -9.15
C LEU A 276 -1.26 21.67 -8.71
N GLU A 277 -1.57 22.95 -8.68
CA GLU A 277 -0.64 23.99 -8.19
C GLU A 277 -0.30 23.83 -6.70
N SER A 278 -1.12 23.08 -5.98
CA SER A 278 -0.96 22.83 -4.56
C SER A 278 -1.43 21.40 -4.22
N PRO A 279 -0.83 20.79 -3.19
CA PRO A 279 -1.19 19.43 -2.78
C PRO A 279 -2.64 19.38 -2.28
N VAL A 280 -3.36 18.34 -2.68
CA VAL A 280 -4.69 17.98 -2.15
C VAL A 280 -4.65 16.57 -1.66
N GLY A 281 -5.02 16.35 -0.39
CA GLY A 281 -5.12 15.03 0.25
C GLY A 281 -6.55 14.54 0.28
N ILE A 282 -6.76 13.26 -0.02
CA ILE A 282 -8.07 12.60 -0.04
C ILE A 282 -7.96 11.31 0.77
N PHE A 283 -8.53 11.27 1.97
CA PHE A 283 -8.36 10.16 2.91
C PHE A 283 -9.70 9.69 3.47
N LEU A 284 -10.02 8.41 3.25
CA LEU A 284 -11.25 7.79 3.77
C LEU A 284 -11.13 7.47 5.27
N PHE A 285 -12.14 7.87 6.06
CA PHE A 285 -12.32 7.54 7.48
C PHE A 285 -13.74 7.06 7.72
N ASP A 286 -13.93 5.78 7.93
CA ASP A 286 -15.22 5.15 8.13
C ASP A 286 -16.29 5.60 7.09
N LYS A 287 -17.10 6.60 7.44
CA LYS A 287 -18.17 7.15 6.61
C LYS A 287 -17.83 8.51 5.99
N ASP A 288 -16.72 9.10 6.38
CA ASP A 288 -16.30 10.43 5.94
C ASP A 288 -14.99 10.36 5.19
N VAL A 289 -14.78 11.34 4.32
CA VAL A 289 -13.48 11.57 3.67
C VAL A 289 -12.90 12.87 4.19
N LEU A 290 -11.67 12.81 4.65
CA LEU A 290 -10.88 13.99 4.95
C LEU A 290 -10.29 14.52 3.62
N CYS A 291 -10.71 15.71 3.22
CA CYS A 291 -10.13 16.45 2.12
C CYS A 291 -9.29 17.60 2.68
N GLN A 292 -8.03 17.64 2.30
CA GLN A 292 -7.08 18.66 2.78
C GLN A 292 -6.43 19.39 1.63
N SER A 293 -6.24 20.70 1.79
CA SER A 293 -5.35 21.51 0.96
C SER A 293 -4.40 22.32 1.85
N ARG A 294 -3.57 23.17 1.25
CA ARG A 294 -2.74 24.12 2.01
C ARG A 294 -3.58 25.07 2.89
N ARG A 295 -4.79 25.44 2.43
CA ARG A 295 -5.61 26.46 3.08
C ARG A 295 -6.61 25.91 4.08
N ALA A 296 -7.11 24.70 3.86
CA ALA A 296 -8.22 24.17 4.64
C ALA A 296 -8.22 22.63 4.70
N ALA A 297 -8.93 22.10 5.71
CA ALA A 297 -9.21 20.68 5.84
C ALA A 297 -10.69 20.51 6.22
N PHE A 298 -11.37 19.58 5.54
CA PHE A 298 -12.79 19.31 5.76
C PHE A 298 -13.01 17.81 5.83
N LYS A 299 -13.84 17.38 6.78
CA LYS A 299 -14.50 16.08 6.72
C LYS A 299 -15.81 16.23 5.97
N ILE A 300 -16.00 15.43 4.95
CA ILE A 300 -17.21 15.44 4.12
C ILE A 300 -17.72 14.02 3.94
N PRO A 301 -19.06 13.83 3.82
CA PRO A 301 -19.63 12.53 3.53
C PRO A 301 -19.05 11.92 2.25
N THR A 302 -18.97 10.59 2.20
CA THR A 302 -18.29 9.85 1.12
C THR A 302 -18.85 10.18 -0.26
N ALA A 303 -20.17 10.36 -0.38
CA ALA A 303 -20.81 10.75 -1.65
C ALA A 303 -20.32 12.09 -2.19
N PHE A 304 -20.16 13.08 -1.30
CA PHE A 304 -19.60 14.40 -1.66
C PHE A 304 -18.12 14.32 -2.00
N ALA A 305 -17.39 13.48 -1.26
CA ALA A 305 -15.95 13.31 -1.45
C ALA A 305 -15.62 12.69 -2.81
N ASN A 306 -16.44 11.73 -3.28
CA ASN A 306 -16.28 11.16 -4.61
C ASN A 306 -16.42 12.22 -5.70
N ALA A 307 -17.51 13.03 -5.64
CA ALA A 307 -17.76 14.11 -6.60
C ALA A 307 -16.63 15.16 -6.57
N MET A 308 -16.22 15.57 -5.37
CA MET A 308 -15.17 16.54 -5.17
C MET A 308 -13.82 16.02 -5.69
N ALA A 309 -13.49 14.78 -5.40
CA ALA A 309 -12.26 14.15 -5.89
C ALA A 309 -12.22 14.13 -7.42
N LEU A 310 -13.32 13.76 -8.08
CA LEU A 310 -13.43 13.76 -9.53
C LEU A 310 -13.26 15.17 -10.11
N THR A 311 -13.85 16.19 -9.47
CA THR A 311 -13.68 17.59 -9.87
C THR A 311 -12.23 18.04 -9.71
N LEU A 312 -11.59 17.75 -8.56
CA LEU A 312 -10.17 18.06 -8.29
C LEU A 312 -9.22 17.38 -9.27
N LEU A 313 -9.54 16.15 -9.66
CA LEU A 313 -8.80 15.41 -10.68
C LEU A 313 -9.10 15.92 -12.11
N GLY A 314 -9.94 16.95 -12.26
CA GLY A 314 -10.20 17.63 -13.53
C GLY A 314 -11.12 16.88 -14.47
N PHE A 315 -11.96 15.99 -13.97
CA PHE A 315 -13.03 15.39 -14.78
C PHE A 315 -14.04 16.44 -15.20
N SER A 316 -14.65 16.28 -16.38
CA SER A 316 -15.69 17.19 -16.85
C SER A 316 -16.93 17.14 -15.96
N GLU A 317 -17.70 18.23 -15.91
CA GLU A 317 -18.95 18.28 -15.13
C GLU A 317 -19.89 17.12 -15.44
N VAL A 318 -19.99 16.74 -16.72
CA VAL A 318 -20.79 15.57 -17.14
C VAL A 318 -20.29 14.29 -16.48
N ARG A 319 -18.97 14.04 -16.49
CA ARG A 319 -18.40 12.84 -15.86
C ARG A 319 -18.51 12.89 -14.35
N VAL A 320 -18.41 14.05 -13.73
CA VAL A 320 -18.65 14.21 -12.29
C VAL A 320 -20.11 13.86 -11.95
N ALA A 321 -21.08 14.36 -12.73
CA ALA A 321 -22.50 14.04 -12.54
C ALA A 321 -22.78 12.53 -12.70
N GLU A 322 -22.26 11.91 -13.77
CA GLU A 322 -22.35 10.46 -13.99
C GLU A 322 -21.72 9.66 -12.83
N GLY A 323 -20.57 10.10 -12.32
CA GLY A 323 -19.89 9.50 -11.17
C GLY A 323 -20.70 9.57 -9.88
N ILE A 324 -21.38 10.70 -9.64
CA ILE A 324 -22.29 10.88 -8.50
C ILE A 324 -23.45 9.88 -8.57
N GLU A 325 -24.10 9.77 -9.73
CA GLU A 325 -25.20 8.85 -9.93
C GLU A 325 -24.76 7.38 -9.82
N ALA A 326 -23.63 7.05 -10.41
CA ALA A 326 -23.06 5.72 -10.33
C ALA A 326 -22.71 5.34 -8.87
N TYR A 327 -22.13 6.29 -8.13
CA TYR A 327 -21.81 6.06 -6.71
C TYR A 327 -23.06 5.95 -5.85
N ALA A 328 -24.08 6.74 -6.10
CA ALA A 328 -25.38 6.60 -5.40
C ALA A 328 -26.01 5.21 -5.64
N ARG A 329 -25.99 4.71 -6.88
CA ARG A 329 -26.45 3.34 -7.19
C ARG A 329 -25.60 2.27 -6.49
N TYR A 330 -24.30 2.45 -6.43
CA TYR A 330 -23.38 1.54 -5.75
C TYR A 330 -23.65 1.47 -4.23
N GLU A 331 -23.86 2.61 -3.57
CA GLU A 331 -24.18 2.65 -2.13
C GLU A 331 -25.57 2.09 -1.84
N SER A 332 -26.59 2.42 -2.66
CA SER A 332 -27.94 1.88 -2.53
C SER A 332 -27.96 0.34 -2.67
N ALA A 333 -27.19 -0.22 -3.58
CA ALA A 333 -27.03 -1.67 -3.73
C ALA A 333 -26.42 -2.35 -2.49
N ARG A 334 -25.73 -1.59 -1.64
CA ARG A 334 -25.16 -2.03 -0.36
C ARG A 334 -26.03 -1.72 0.86
N GLY A 335 -27.26 -1.23 0.64
CA GLY A 335 -28.19 -0.86 1.70
C GLY A 335 -27.79 0.41 2.46
N ARG A 336 -27.03 1.30 1.82
CA ARG A 336 -26.56 2.58 2.37
C ARG A 336 -27.22 3.72 1.60
N ASP A 337 -28.48 4.04 1.94
CA ASP A 337 -29.25 5.09 1.28
C ASP A 337 -28.83 6.49 1.79
N GLU A 338 -27.69 7.01 1.37
CA GLU A 338 -27.35 8.42 1.48
C GLU A 338 -27.68 9.14 0.18
N VAL A 339 -28.98 9.46 -0.03
CA VAL A 339 -29.39 10.26 -1.18
C VAL A 339 -29.14 11.74 -0.90
N VAL A 340 -28.08 12.29 -1.49
CA VAL A 340 -27.85 13.74 -1.48
C VAL A 340 -28.47 14.32 -2.75
N PRO A 341 -29.45 15.27 -2.66
CA PRO A 341 -30.01 15.90 -3.83
C PRO A 341 -28.95 16.60 -4.68
N GLY A 342 -28.93 16.35 -6.00
CA GLY A 342 -27.87 16.83 -6.90
C GLY A 342 -27.65 18.33 -6.91
N ASN A 343 -28.72 19.14 -6.77
CA ASN A 343 -28.65 20.59 -6.67
C ASN A 343 -27.98 21.11 -5.38
N LEU A 344 -28.15 20.37 -4.26
CA LEU A 344 -27.48 20.67 -3.00
C LEU A 344 -26.00 20.28 -3.06
N LEU A 345 -25.70 19.20 -3.77
CA LEU A 345 -24.36 18.70 -3.98
C LEU A 345 -23.51 19.72 -4.73
N GLN A 346 -23.98 20.21 -5.87
CA GLN A 346 -23.23 21.14 -6.72
C GLN A 346 -22.89 22.44 -5.98
N ARG A 347 -23.88 23.06 -5.33
CA ARG A 347 -23.67 24.30 -4.57
C ARG A 347 -22.66 24.12 -3.43
N LYS A 348 -22.73 23.02 -2.68
CA LYS A 348 -21.77 22.72 -1.61
C LYS A 348 -20.38 22.39 -2.14
N LEU A 349 -20.28 21.74 -3.30
CA LEU A 349 -19.00 21.50 -3.97
C LEU A 349 -18.31 22.82 -4.32
N GLU A 350 -19.01 23.76 -4.94
CA GLU A 350 -18.48 25.09 -5.25
C GLU A 350 -17.98 25.81 -3.98
N GLU A 351 -18.78 25.80 -2.90
CA GLU A 351 -18.37 26.39 -1.62
C GLU A 351 -17.11 25.76 -1.04
N ILE A 352 -16.99 24.44 -1.12
CA ILE A 352 -15.83 23.70 -0.60
C ILE A 352 -14.60 23.95 -1.48
N MET A 353 -14.74 23.95 -2.82
CA MET A 353 -13.66 24.21 -3.76
C MET A 353 -13.07 25.60 -3.56
N VAL A 354 -13.91 26.63 -3.43
CA VAL A 354 -13.49 27.99 -3.11
C VAL A 354 -12.70 28.04 -1.78
N LYS A 355 -13.17 27.34 -0.76
CA LYS A 355 -12.47 27.28 0.55
C LYS A 355 -11.17 26.51 0.49
N LEU A 356 -11.09 25.47 -0.33
CA LEU A 356 -9.84 24.74 -0.57
C LEU A 356 -8.85 25.57 -1.41
N GLY A 357 -9.32 26.59 -2.11
CA GLY A 357 -8.51 27.44 -2.97
C GLY A 357 -8.10 26.73 -4.25
N VAL A 358 -8.99 25.93 -4.79
CA VAL A 358 -8.81 25.16 -6.03
C VAL A 358 -9.82 25.64 -7.07
#